data_c50507744e4bbadc5a74f5a2f541b170
#
_entry.id   c50507744e4bbadc5a74f5a2f541b170
#
_cell.length_a   1.000
_cell.length_b   1.000
_cell.length_c   1.000
_cell.angle_alpha   90.00
_cell.angle_beta   90.00
_cell.angle_gamma   90.00
#
_symmetry.space_group_name_H-M   'P 1'
#
loop_
_entity.id
_entity.type
_entity.pdbx_description
1 polymer ?
#
loop_
_entity_poly.entity_id
_entity_poly.type
_entity_poly.pdbx_seq_one_letter_code
_entity_poly.pdbx_strand_id
1 'polypeptide(L)'
;MRRLRAVLSLVMILALCLAAASAGAAPLDAFAPQSGITGSLDIAGGTAHIPVMKEAAKRIMTVNPALRISVAGGGSGVGVQQVGEGLVAIGNTGRPLTEAEVQKYGLVSFPFAIDGVAVVVSPANPVTGLTGKQVADIFAGTVTNWKDVGGKDAPITLYTREDGSGTREVFVEKALKKGPQAATANVVNSNGAMKTAIAQDPNSIGYVGIGHLGDSIKGLHFDGMVPTQDNAASGAYSVTRKLYMNTRGAPQGLAKAFIDYIFSPEGQEITKASGYIPLDR
;
A
#
# COMPACT_ATOMS: atom_id res chain seq x y z
N MET A 1 31.15 39.24 -55.16
CA MET A 1 30.91 37.93 -54.49
C MET A 1 31.12 37.97 -53.00
N ARG A 2 30.72 39.05 -52.30
CA ARG A 2 30.92 39.16 -50.82
C ARG A 2 29.61 39.48 -50.02
N ARG A 3 28.42 39.49 -50.69
CA ARG A 3 27.14 39.81 -50.04
C ARG A 3 26.16 38.64 -49.90
N LEU A 4 26.56 37.42 -50.32
CA LEU A 4 25.68 36.25 -50.27
C LEU A 4 25.99 35.28 -49.10
N ARG A 5 27.04 35.58 -48.28
CA ARG A 5 27.40 34.73 -47.12
C ARG A 5 26.87 35.21 -45.78
N ALA A 6 26.27 36.39 -45.72
CA ALA A 6 25.75 36.97 -44.46
C ALA A 6 24.27 36.63 -44.16
N VAL A 7 23.51 36.12 -45.15
CA VAL A 7 22.07 35.82 -44.97
C VAL A 7 21.83 34.37 -44.53
N LEU A 8 22.79 33.47 -44.79
CA LEU A 8 22.64 32.04 -44.38
C LEU A 8 23.00 31.75 -42.93
N SER A 9 23.69 32.66 -42.23
CA SER A 9 24.09 32.46 -40.82
C SER A 9 23.03 32.96 -39.81
N LEU A 10 22.02 33.70 -40.24
CA LEU A 10 21.01 34.27 -39.36
C LEU A 10 19.72 33.37 -39.26
N VAL A 11 19.55 32.43 -40.18
CA VAL A 11 18.40 31.51 -40.19
C VAL A 11 18.68 30.24 -39.35
N MET A 12 19.97 29.97 -39.05
CA MET A 12 20.33 28.76 -38.29
C MET A 12 20.42 28.97 -36.76
N ILE A 13 20.27 30.21 -36.28
CA ILE A 13 20.26 30.53 -34.83
C ILE A 13 18.83 30.63 -34.25
N LEU A 14 17.78 30.68 -35.10
CA LEU A 14 16.40 30.80 -34.62
C LEU A 14 15.67 29.46 -34.52
N ALA A 15 16.32 28.33 -34.84
CA ALA A 15 15.73 26.98 -34.75
C ALA A 15 16.16 26.20 -33.49
N LEU A 16 16.93 26.80 -32.57
CA LEU A 16 17.49 26.12 -31.40
C LEU A 16 16.89 26.59 -30.06
N CYS A 17 15.78 27.29 -30.05
CA CYS A 17 15.15 27.78 -28.81
C CYS A 17 13.67 27.35 -28.66
N LEU A 18 13.24 26.24 -29.24
CA LEU A 18 11.91 25.67 -28.97
C LEU A 18 11.97 24.24 -28.46
N ALA A 19 13.02 23.90 -27.73
CA ALA A 19 12.87 22.91 -26.66
C ALA A 19 12.44 23.68 -25.41
N ALA A 20 11.25 24.28 -25.46
CA ALA A 20 10.52 24.63 -24.26
C ALA A 20 10.31 23.30 -23.55
N ALA A 21 11.10 23.05 -22.49
CA ALA A 21 10.72 22.10 -21.48
C ALA A 21 9.25 22.35 -21.21
N SER A 22 8.39 21.40 -21.53
CA SER A 22 7.10 21.29 -20.91
C SER A 22 7.42 21.12 -19.42
N ALA A 23 7.53 22.25 -18.71
CA ALA A 23 7.35 22.24 -17.27
C ALA A 23 5.98 21.63 -17.09
N GLY A 24 5.94 20.31 -16.85
CA GLY A 24 4.70 19.62 -16.54
C GLY A 24 4.07 20.41 -15.40
N ALA A 25 2.82 20.83 -15.58
CA ALA A 25 2.06 21.47 -14.52
C ALA A 25 2.29 20.66 -13.23
N ALA A 26 2.49 21.35 -12.10
CA ALA A 26 2.66 20.65 -10.82
C ALA A 26 1.49 19.67 -10.67
N PRO A 27 1.72 18.44 -10.20
CA PRO A 27 0.68 17.39 -10.23
C PRO A 27 -0.64 17.79 -9.62
N LEU A 28 -0.63 18.68 -8.62
CA LEU A 28 -1.84 19.26 -8.02
C LEU A 28 -2.56 20.28 -8.91
N ASP A 29 -1.88 20.90 -9.88
CA ASP A 29 -2.52 21.85 -10.81
C ASP A 29 -3.57 21.16 -11.69
N ALA A 30 -3.43 19.85 -11.90
CA ALA A 30 -4.43 19.05 -12.59
C ALA A 30 -5.79 19.03 -11.88
N PHE A 31 -5.84 19.33 -10.59
CA PHE A 31 -7.05 19.37 -9.77
C PHE A 31 -7.54 20.81 -9.50
N ALA A 32 -6.80 21.83 -9.92
CA ALA A 32 -7.20 23.21 -9.71
C ALA A 32 -8.63 23.46 -10.29
N PRO A 33 -9.44 24.36 -9.72
CA PRO A 33 -10.82 24.59 -10.17
C PRO A 33 -10.95 24.86 -11.66
N GLN A 34 -9.94 25.50 -12.27
CA GLN A 34 -9.90 25.82 -13.71
C GLN A 34 -9.52 24.61 -14.60
N SER A 35 -9.11 23.47 -14.04
CA SER A 35 -8.68 22.29 -14.84
C SER A 35 -9.84 21.57 -15.53
N GLY A 36 -11.08 21.88 -15.15
CA GLY A 36 -12.27 21.19 -15.62
C GLY A 36 -12.54 19.83 -14.99
N ILE A 37 -11.69 19.37 -14.06
CA ILE A 37 -11.94 18.13 -13.28
C ILE A 37 -12.97 18.44 -12.20
N THR A 38 -14.07 17.70 -12.19
CA THR A 38 -15.20 17.87 -11.27
C THR A 38 -15.70 16.52 -10.79
N GLY A 39 -16.55 16.52 -9.76
CA GLY A 39 -17.30 15.35 -9.32
C GLY A 39 -16.75 14.68 -8.06
N SER A 40 -17.08 13.41 -7.91
CA SER A 40 -16.69 12.58 -6.76
C SER A 40 -15.88 11.37 -7.19
N LEU A 41 -15.03 10.89 -6.27
CA LEU A 41 -14.22 9.69 -6.41
C LEU A 41 -14.36 8.85 -5.15
N ASP A 42 -14.92 7.66 -5.29
CA ASP A 42 -14.98 6.69 -4.21
C ASP A 42 -13.91 5.61 -4.41
N ILE A 43 -13.15 5.37 -3.34
CA ILE A 43 -12.03 4.43 -3.28
C ILE A 43 -12.30 3.47 -2.12
N ALA A 44 -12.19 2.15 -2.35
CA ALA A 44 -12.37 1.17 -1.28
C ALA A 44 -11.39 0.01 -1.37
N GLY A 45 -11.27 -0.79 -0.31
CA GLY A 45 -10.54 -2.05 -0.34
C GLY A 45 -9.39 -2.16 0.65
N GLY A 46 -8.20 -2.50 0.18
CA GLY A 46 -7.04 -2.81 1.01
C GLY A 46 -6.73 -1.75 2.06
N THR A 47 -6.72 -2.13 3.34
CA THR A 47 -6.52 -1.17 4.46
C THR A 47 -5.08 -0.68 4.60
N ALA A 48 -4.10 -1.36 4.00
CA ALA A 48 -2.74 -0.85 3.89
C ALA A 48 -2.65 0.44 3.04
N HIS A 49 -3.56 0.66 2.11
CA HIS A 49 -3.59 1.82 1.21
C HIS A 49 -4.07 3.10 1.90
N ILE A 50 -4.84 2.97 2.98
CA ILE A 50 -5.56 4.08 3.62
C ILE A 50 -4.67 5.30 3.92
N PRO A 51 -3.46 5.16 4.50
CA PRO A 51 -2.61 6.32 4.77
C PRO A 51 -2.30 7.14 3.51
N VAL A 52 -1.86 6.48 2.44
CA VAL A 52 -1.50 7.14 1.17
C VAL A 52 -2.73 7.77 0.51
N MET A 53 -3.81 6.99 0.37
CA MET A 53 -5.02 7.45 -0.32
C MET A 53 -5.69 8.62 0.40
N LYS A 54 -5.73 8.62 1.75
CA LYS A 54 -6.31 9.71 2.53
C LYS A 54 -5.47 10.98 2.46
N GLU A 55 -4.15 10.88 2.53
CA GLU A 55 -3.29 12.06 2.42
C GLU A 55 -3.37 12.67 1.01
N ALA A 56 -3.34 11.85 -0.03
CA ALA A 56 -3.54 12.32 -1.41
C ALA A 56 -4.91 12.98 -1.58
N ALA A 57 -5.99 12.35 -1.13
CA ALA A 57 -7.33 12.90 -1.17
C ALA A 57 -7.43 14.25 -0.44
N LYS A 58 -6.82 14.36 0.76
CA LYS A 58 -6.77 15.59 1.54
C LYS A 58 -6.10 16.72 0.77
N ARG A 59 -4.91 16.47 0.19
CA ARG A 59 -4.19 17.50 -0.59
C ARG A 59 -4.99 17.95 -1.80
N ILE A 60 -5.55 17.02 -2.56
CA ILE A 60 -6.40 17.32 -3.72
C ILE A 60 -7.61 18.17 -3.33
N MET A 61 -8.35 17.76 -2.28
CA MET A 61 -9.53 18.51 -1.81
C MET A 61 -9.17 19.85 -1.16
N THR A 62 -7.93 20.03 -0.72
CA THR A 62 -7.43 21.35 -0.26
C THR A 62 -7.25 22.31 -1.43
N VAL A 63 -6.76 21.81 -2.57
CA VAL A 63 -6.60 22.61 -3.80
C VAL A 63 -7.96 22.88 -4.47
N ASN A 64 -8.86 21.91 -4.46
CA ASN A 64 -10.19 22.05 -5.03
C ASN A 64 -11.28 21.53 -4.08
N PRO A 65 -11.85 22.40 -3.24
CA PRO A 65 -12.89 22.02 -2.28
C PRO A 65 -14.22 21.57 -2.91
N ALA A 66 -14.40 21.74 -4.23
CA ALA A 66 -15.57 21.24 -4.94
C ALA A 66 -15.49 19.73 -5.23
N LEU A 67 -14.28 19.14 -5.23
CA LEU A 67 -14.10 17.71 -5.36
C LEU A 67 -14.49 16.97 -4.08
N ARG A 68 -14.97 15.75 -4.23
CA ARG A 68 -15.28 14.84 -3.10
C ARG A 68 -14.56 13.51 -3.32
N ILE A 69 -13.60 13.21 -2.45
CA ILE A 69 -12.85 11.95 -2.51
C ILE A 69 -13.05 11.20 -1.20
N SER A 70 -13.65 10.02 -1.28
CA SER A 70 -13.85 9.14 -0.14
C SER A 70 -12.91 7.95 -0.18
N VAL A 71 -12.41 7.51 0.98
CA VAL A 71 -11.51 6.37 1.11
C VAL A 71 -12.01 5.44 2.20
N ALA A 72 -12.45 4.25 1.82
CA ALA A 72 -12.94 3.21 2.71
C ALA A 72 -12.00 1.99 2.74
N GLY A 73 -12.04 1.25 3.84
CA GLY A 73 -11.37 -0.05 3.99
C GLY A 73 -12.22 -1.22 3.46
N GLY A 74 -12.00 -2.41 4.02
CA GLY A 74 -12.77 -3.64 3.74
C GLY A 74 -11.94 -4.82 3.25
N GLY A 75 -10.63 -4.61 3.02
CA GLY A 75 -9.75 -5.65 2.50
C GLY A 75 -9.74 -5.74 0.98
N SER A 76 -8.82 -6.54 0.44
CA SER A 76 -8.63 -6.68 -1.02
C SER A 76 -9.85 -7.26 -1.72
N GLY A 77 -10.54 -8.23 -1.12
CA GLY A 77 -11.75 -8.84 -1.68
C GLY A 77 -12.87 -7.82 -1.88
N VAL A 78 -13.11 -6.95 -0.88
CA VAL A 78 -14.07 -5.85 -0.99
C VAL A 78 -13.67 -4.85 -2.08
N GLY A 79 -12.37 -4.51 -2.17
CA GLY A 79 -11.86 -3.64 -3.23
C GLY A 79 -12.14 -4.18 -4.63
N VAL A 80 -11.87 -5.46 -4.85
CA VAL A 80 -12.15 -6.14 -6.13
C VAL A 80 -13.64 -6.15 -6.45
N GLN A 81 -14.46 -6.56 -5.48
CA GLN A 81 -15.91 -6.63 -5.68
C GLN A 81 -16.50 -5.27 -6.02
N GLN A 82 -16.23 -4.26 -5.20
CA GLN A 82 -16.85 -2.93 -5.37
C GLN A 82 -16.42 -2.24 -6.66
N VAL A 83 -15.14 -2.33 -7.05
CA VAL A 83 -14.72 -1.76 -8.34
C VAL A 83 -15.27 -2.57 -9.52
N GLY A 84 -15.34 -3.89 -9.40
CA GLY A 84 -15.90 -4.77 -10.43
C GLY A 84 -17.39 -4.53 -10.68
N GLU A 85 -18.14 -4.26 -9.61
CA GLU A 85 -19.58 -3.94 -9.67
C GLU A 85 -19.85 -2.45 -10.02
N GLY A 86 -18.79 -1.63 -10.12
CA GLY A 86 -18.88 -0.20 -10.43
C GLY A 86 -19.38 0.66 -9.26
N LEU A 87 -19.35 0.15 -8.03
CA LEU A 87 -19.74 0.88 -6.82
C LEU A 87 -18.68 1.88 -6.37
N VAL A 88 -17.41 1.65 -6.72
CA VAL A 88 -16.29 2.57 -6.54
C VAL A 88 -15.48 2.68 -7.82
N ALA A 89 -14.80 3.80 -8.02
CA ALA A 89 -13.98 4.01 -9.20
C ALA A 89 -12.59 3.35 -9.07
N ILE A 90 -12.06 3.21 -7.84
CA ILE A 90 -10.78 2.58 -7.56
C ILE A 90 -10.95 1.53 -6.46
N GLY A 91 -10.59 0.29 -6.77
CA GLY A 91 -10.55 -0.83 -5.82
C GLY A 91 -9.11 -1.17 -5.44
N ASN A 92 -8.75 -0.98 -4.17
CA ASN A 92 -7.40 -1.20 -3.68
C ASN A 92 -7.17 -2.66 -3.28
N THR A 93 -6.04 -3.25 -3.71
CA THR A 93 -5.66 -4.61 -3.30
C THR A 93 -4.20 -4.68 -2.84
N GLY A 94 -3.93 -5.43 -1.78
CA GLY A 94 -2.58 -5.75 -1.29
C GLY A 94 -2.05 -7.09 -1.84
N ARG A 95 -2.56 -7.51 -2.97
CA ARG A 95 -2.16 -8.68 -3.76
C ARG A 95 -2.48 -8.46 -5.24
N PRO A 96 -1.88 -9.19 -6.16
CA PRO A 96 -2.32 -9.21 -7.55
C PRO A 96 -3.80 -9.64 -7.68
N LEU A 97 -4.46 -9.20 -8.73
CA LEU A 97 -5.74 -9.77 -9.14
C LEU A 97 -5.53 -11.19 -9.64
N THR A 98 -6.50 -12.05 -9.38
CA THR A 98 -6.56 -13.37 -10.02
C THR A 98 -7.05 -13.25 -11.46
N GLU A 99 -6.73 -14.24 -12.32
CA GLU A 99 -7.25 -14.25 -13.68
C GLU A 99 -8.77 -14.23 -13.74
N ALA A 100 -9.43 -14.96 -12.82
CA ALA A 100 -10.88 -14.98 -12.71
C ALA A 100 -11.47 -13.60 -12.39
N GLU A 101 -10.83 -12.82 -11.50
CA GLU A 101 -11.24 -11.44 -11.17
C GLU A 101 -11.07 -10.51 -12.37
N VAL A 102 -9.95 -10.62 -13.08
CA VAL A 102 -9.68 -9.84 -14.30
C VAL A 102 -10.72 -10.15 -15.38
N GLN A 103 -10.96 -11.43 -15.65
CA GLN A 103 -11.91 -11.87 -16.68
C GLN A 103 -13.35 -11.50 -16.33
N LYS A 104 -13.74 -11.68 -15.05
CA LYS A 104 -15.12 -11.41 -14.60
C LYS A 104 -15.47 -9.92 -14.70
N TYR A 105 -14.56 -9.02 -14.35
CA TYR A 105 -14.87 -7.62 -14.16
C TYR A 105 -14.17 -6.68 -15.15
N GLY A 106 -13.24 -7.17 -15.97
CA GLY A 106 -12.45 -6.35 -16.90
C GLY A 106 -11.53 -5.37 -16.17
N LEU A 107 -10.88 -5.84 -15.09
CA LEU A 107 -10.08 -4.96 -14.23
C LEU A 107 -8.69 -4.70 -14.81
N VAL A 108 -8.21 -3.48 -14.59
CA VAL A 108 -6.84 -3.03 -14.90
C VAL A 108 -6.15 -2.65 -13.60
N SER A 109 -4.91 -3.14 -13.39
CA SER A 109 -4.14 -2.94 -12.17
C SER A 109 -2.99 -1.96 -12.34
N PHE A 110 -2.80 -1.11 -11.34
CA PHE A 110 -1.73 -0.12 -11.24
C PHE A 110 -0.94 -0.39 -9.94
N PRO A 111 0.17 -1.17 -9.98
CA PRO A 111 1.03 -1.36 -8.83
C PRO A 111 1.79 -0.06 -8.53
N PHE A 112 1.60 0.53 -7.35
CA PHE A 112 2.17 1.84 -7.02
C PHE A 112 3.20 1.81 -5.89
N ALA A 113 3.24 0.74 -5.09
CA ALA A 113 4.16 0.64 -3.97
C ALA A 113 4.52 -0.81 -3.63
N ILE A 114 5.69 -0.99 -3.00
CA ILE A 114 6.07 -2.20 -2.29
C ILE A 114 5.81 -1.98 -0.80
N ASP A 115 5.30 -3.03 -0.14
CA ASP A 115 5.04 -3.10 1.30
C ASP A 115 5.56 -4.43 1.84
N GLY A 116 6.10 -4.43 3.05
CA GLY A 116 6.38 -5.65 3.80
C GLY A 116 5.24 -5.94 4.78
N VAL A 117 5.05 -7.20 5.13
CA VAL A 117 4.11 -7.62 6.19
C VAL A 117 4.90 -8.07 7.40
N ALA A 118 4.89 -7.25 8.46
CA ALA A 118 5.62 -7.47 9.70
C ALA A 118 4.81 -8.30 10.69
N VAL A 119 5.45 -9.27 11.32
CA VAL A 119 4.95 -9.89 12.57
C VAL A 119 5.10 -8.85 13.68
N VAL A 120 4.05 -8.64 14.45
CA VAL A 120 4.02 -7.59 15.48
C VAL A 120 3.56 -8.11 16.84
N VAL A 121 4.11 -7.49 17.87
CA VAL A 121 3.77 -7.71 19.27
C VAL A 121 3.65 -6.36 19.99
N SER A 122 3.11 -6.39 21.20
CA SER A 122 3.16 -5.23 22.10
C SER A 122 4.62 -4.83 22.41
N PRO A 123 4.95 -3.55 22.54
CA PRO A 123 6.28 -3.11 22.98
C PRO A 123 6.72 -3.68 24.33
N ALA A 124 5.76 -4.05 25.20
CA ALA A 124 6.02 -4.69 26.50
C ALA A 124 6.45 -6.16 26.41
N ASN A 125 6.28 -6.79 25.24
CA ASN A 125 6.75 -8.17 25.02
C ASN A 125 8.29 -8.18 24.87
N PRO A 126 9.04 -9.00 25.61
CA PRO A 126 10.51 -9.01 25.56
C PRO A 126 11.06 -9.64 24.26
N VAL A 127 10.28 -10.45 23.54
CA VAL A 127 10.74 -11.11 22.31
C VAL A 127 11.07 -10.06 21.24
N THR A 128 12.22 -10.20 20.59
CA THR A 128 12.69 -9.25 19.56
C THR A 128 12.68 -9.86 18.15
N GLY A 129 12.61 -11.18 18.04
CA GLY A 129 12.59 -11.86 16.75
C GLY A 129 12.11 -13.29 16.87
N LEU A 130 11.63 -13.84 15.77
CA LEU A 130 11.18 -15.22 15.61
C LEU A 130 11.66 -15.77 14.28
N THR A 131 11.95 -17.06 14.25
CA THR A 131 12.14 -17.77 12.98
C THR A 131 10.81 -18.00 12.27
N GLY A 132 10.83 -18.17 10.95
CA GLY A 132 9.64 -18.52 10.19
C GLY A 132 8.93 -19.77 10.70
N LYS A 133 9.71 -20.77 11.20
CA LYS A 133 9.14 -21.95 11.84
C LYS A 133 8.39 -21.61 13.13
N GLN A 134 8.98 -20.80 14.02
CA GLN A 134 8.32 -20.38 15.26
C GLN A 134 7.04 -19.58 14.97
N VAL A 135 7.08 -18.69 13.98
CA VAL A 135 5.87 -17.96 13.52
C VAL A 135 4.81 -18.94 13.03
N ALA A 136 5.18 -19.91 12.18
CA ALA A 136 4.23 -20.90 11.69
C ALA A 136 3.64 -21.75 12.82
N ASP A 137 4.43 -22.20 13.78
CA ASP A 137 3.97 -22.98 14.92
C ASP A 137 3.03 -22.19 15.85
N ILE A 138 3.30 -20.90 16.08
CA ILE A 138 2.41 -20.01 16.84
C ILE A 138 1.07 -19.84 16.12
N PHE A 139 1.11 -19.52 14.83
CA PHE A 139 -0.11 -19.27 14.06
C PHE A 139 -0.91 -20.57 13.79
N ALA A 140 -0.26 -21.72 13.81
CA ALA A 140 -0.93 -23.03 13.79
C ALA A 140 -1.55 -23.42 15.14
N GLY A 141 -1.19 -22.73 16.24
CA GLY A 141 -1.64 -23.04 17.59
C GLY A 141 -0.90 -24.21 18.24
N THR A 142 0.24 -24.64 17.69
CA THR A 142 1.10 -25.67 18.29
C THR A 142 2.03 -25.11 19.36
N VAL A 143 2.39 -23.84 19.27
CA VAL A 143 3.06 -23.05 20.30
C VAL A 143 2.06 -22.03 20.86
N THR A 144 1.73 -22.17 22.14
CA THR A 144 0.68 -21.35 22.79
C THR A 144 1.19 -20.57 24.00
N ASN A 145 2.47 -20.69 24.33
CA ASN A 145 3.10 -19.98 25.43
C ASN A 145 4.39 -19.29 24.97
N TRP A 146 4.57 -18.04 25.38
CA TRP A 146 5.71 -17.24 25.00
C TRP A 146 7.05 -17.81 25.48
N LYS A 147 7.09 -18.57 26.60
CA LYS A 147 8.34 -19.20 27.09
C LYS A 147 8.95 -20.17 26.08
N ASP A 148 8.12 -20.80 25.25
CA ASP A 148 8.57 -21.80 24.26
C ASP A 148 9.37 -21.16 23.11
N VAL A 149 9.31 -19.81 23.02
CA VAL A 149 10.03 -19.01 22.01
C VAL A 149 10.89 -17.91 22.65
N GLY A 150 11.28 -18.08 23.92
CA GLY A 150 12.21 -17.18 24.61
C GLY A 150 11.56 -15.94 25.26
N GLY A 151 10.25 -15.94 25.40
CA GLY A 151 9.50 -14.91 26.10
C GLY A 151 9.21 -15.26 27.58
N LYS A 152 8.27 -14.52 28.17
CA LYS A 152 7.78 -14.78 29.55
C LYS A 152 6.91 -16.03 29.57
N ASP A 153 6.77 -16.65 30.76
CA ASP A 153 5.75 -17.71 30.97
C ASP A 153 4.36 -17.07 30.99
N ALA A 154 3.77 -16.94 29.81
CA ALA A 154 2.47 -16.33 29.59
C ALA A 154 1.84 -16.91 28.31
N PRO A 155 0.50 -17.07 28.28
CA PRO A 155 -0.19 -17.54 27.08
C PRO A 155 -0.06 -16.54 25.94
N ILE A 156 -0.06 -17.04 24.70
CA ILE A 156 -0.06 -16.20 23.49
C ILE A 156 -1.49 -15.88 23.10
N THR A 157 -1.83 -14.59 23.01
CA THR A 157 -3.08 -14.13 22.40
C THR A 157 -2.88 -13.92 20.91
N LEU A 158 -3.42 -14.83 20.10
CA LEU A 158 -3.23 -14.82 18.65
C LEU A 158 -4.29 -13.97 17.96
N TYR A 159 -3.84 -13.06 17.09
CA TYR A 159 -4.69 -12.26 16.22
C TYR A 159 -4.42 -12.56 14.75
N THR A 160 -5.49 -12.65 13.97
CA THR A 160 -5.44 -12.79 12.51
C THR A 160 -6.40 -11.82 11.85
N ARG A 161 -6.40 -11.80 10.52
CA ARG A 161 -7.30 -10.98 9.72
C ARG A 161 -8.43 -11.81 9.15
N GLU A 162 -9.48 -11.11 8.79
CA GLU A 162 -10.66 -11.65 8.10
C GLU A 162 -10.32 -12.28 6.74
N ASP A 163 -11.23 -13.11 6.24
CA ASP A 163 -11.14 -13.61 4.87
C ASP A 163 -11.25 -12.45 3.85
N GLY A 164 -10.53 -12.56 2.72
CA GLY A 164 -10.43 -11.48 1.73
C GLY A 164 -9.44 -10.36 2.11
N SER A 165 -8.75 -10.46 3.25
CA SER A 165 -7.64 -9.57 3.60
C SER A 165 -6.39 -9.91 2.79
N GLY A 166 -5.98 -9.02 1.87
CA GLY A 166 -4.74 -9.21 1.13
C GLY A 166 -3.49 -9.22 2.02
N THR A 167 -3.54 -8.64 3.23
CA THR A 167 -2.44 -8.77 4.22
C THR A 167 -2.37 -10.18 4.76
N ARG A 168 -3.54 -10.80 5.08
CA ARG A 168 -3.62 -12.20 5.50
C ARG A 168 -3.15 -13.15 4.40
N GLU A 169 -3.62 -12.95 3.17
CA GLU A 169 -3.24 -13.82 2.05
C GLU A 169 -1.72 -13.86 1.86
N VAL A 170 -1.06 -12.70 1.85
CA VAL A 170 0.39 -12.61 1.71
C VAL A 170 1.12 -13.19 2.92
N PHE A 171 0.63 -12.94 4.13
CA PHE A 171 1.19 -13.50 5.36
C PHE A 171 1.12 -15.02 5.36
N VAL A 172 -0.04 -15.59 5.05
CA VAL A 172 -0.25 -17.05 4.96
C VAL A 172 0.63 -17.66 3.88
N GLU A 173 0.71 -17.05 2.71
CA GLU A 173 1.53 -17.55 1.63
C GLU A 173 3.02 -17.50 1.96
N LYS A 174 3.51 -16.34 2.41
CA LYS A 174 4.96 -16.09 2.50
C LYS A 174 5.55 -16.41 3.87
N ALA A 175 4.86 -16.04 4.96
CA ALA A 175 5.36 -16.30 6.31
C ALA A 175 4.98 -17.71 6.80
N LEU A 176 3.73 -18.13 6.58
CA LEU A 176 3.26 -19.45 7.04
C LEU A 176 3.47 -20.56 6.00
N LYS A 177 3.96 -20.25 4.78
CA LYS A 177 4.15 -21.22 3.68
C LYS A 177 2.89 -22.03 3.38
N LYS A 178 1.72 -21.36 3.45
CA LYS A 178 0.37 -21.94 3.31
C LYS A 178 0.00 -22.93 4.42
N GLY A 179 0.71 -22.88 5.55
CA GLY A 179 0.39 -23.67 6.74
C GLY A 179 -0.95 -23.28 7.37
N PRO A 180 -1.46 -24.12 8.29
CA PRO A 180 -2.74 -23.89 8.95
C PRO A 180 -2.70 -22.66 9.86
N GLN A 181 -3.88 -22.11 10.12
CA GLN A 181 -4.10 -21.09 11.14
C GLN A 181 -5.04 -21.65 12.23
N ALA A 182 -4.69 -21.36 13.49
CA ALA A 182 -5.49 -21.79 14.62
C ALA A 182 -6.90 -21.19 14.57
N ALA A 183 -7.91 -22.02 14.76
CA ALA A 183 -9.31 -21.56 14.82
C ALA A 183 -9.60 -20.66 16.03
N THR A 184 -8.72 -20.67 17.03
CA THR A 184 -8.79 -19.84 18.24
C THR A 184 -8.28 -18.42 18.05
N ALA A 185 -7.74 -18.09 16.85
CA ALA A 185 -7.22 -16.75 16.57
C ALA A 185 -8.35 -15.72 16.57
N ASN A 186 -8.12 -14.60 17.26
CA ASN A 186 -9.04 -13.46 17.24
C ASN A 186 -8.99 -12.78 15.89
N VAL A 187 -10.12 -12.56 15.25
CA VAL A 187 -10.20 -11.95 13.91
C VAL A 187 -10.44 -10.45 14.01
N VAL A 188 -9.61 -9.67 13.31
CA VAL A 188 -9.76 -8.21 13.17
C VAL A 188 -9.86 -7.82 11.70
N ASN A 189 -10.56 -6.73 11.40
CA ASN A 189 -10.96 -6.36 10.03
C ASN A 189 -10.09 -5.28 9.34
N SER A 190 -8.98 -4.87 9.96
CA SER A 190 -8.08 -3.86 9.36
C SER A 190 -6.68 -3.90 9.97
N ASN A 191 -5.69 -3.30 9.28
CA ASN A 191 -4.37 -3.06 9.87
C ASN A 191 -4.47 -2.14 11.10
N GLY A 192 -5.36 -1.14 11.07
CA GLY A 192 -5.60 -0.25 12.22
C GLY A 192 -6.16 -1.00 13.43
N ALA A 193 -7.17 -1.87 13.23
CA ALA A 193 -7.75 -2.69 14.31
C ALA A 193 -6.71 -3.68 14.87
N MET A 194 -5.86 -4.29 14.01
CA MET A 194 -4.75 -5.13 14.44
C MET A 194 -3.78 -4.33 15.32
N LYS A 195 -3.36 -3.15 14.87
CA LYS A 195 -2.47 -2.26 15.63
C LYS A 195 -3.05 -1.94 17.02
N THR A 196 -4.33 -1.62 17.10
CA THR A 196 -5.00 -1.34 18.37
C THR A 196 -5.04 -2.57 19.28
N ALA A 197 -5.41 -3.73 18.76
CA ALA A 197 -5.48 -4.97 19.54
C ALA A 197 -4.10 -5.37 20.11
N ILE A 198 -3.04 -5.29 19.29
CA ILE A 198 -1.67 -5.61 19.70
C ILE A 198 -1.15 -4.61 20.75
N ALA A 199 -1.47 -3.32 20.62
CA ALA A 199 -1.04 -2.30 21.57
C ALA A 199 -1.66 -2.49 22.97
N GLN A 200 -2.86 -3.04 23.04
CA GLN A 200 -3.62 -3.21 24.30
C GLN A 200 -3.32 -4.50 25.05
N ASP A 201 -2.75 -5.51 24.40
CA ASP A 201 -2.45 -6.81 25.03
C ASP A 201 -0.95 -7.13 24.97
N PRO A 202 -0.23 -7.14 26.12
CA PRO A 202 1.21 -7.44 26.17
C PRO A 202 1.55 -8.86 25.73
N ASN A 203 0.58 -9.78 25.70
CA ASN A 203 0.78 -11.17 25.33
C ASN A 203 0.34 -11.47 23.89
N SER A 204 -0.05 -10.42 23.15
CA SER A 204 -0.56 -10.59 21.79
C SER A 204 0.52 -10.71 20.73
N ILE A 205 0.15 -11.40 19.65
CA ILE A 205 0.90 -11.47 18.40
C ILE A 205 -0.07 -11.34 17.21
N GLY A 206 0.36 -10.65 16.17
CA GLY A 206 -0.38 -10.50 14.93
C GLY A 206 0.54 -10.06 13.79
N TYR A 207 -0.02 -9.46 12.75
CA TYR A 207 0.74 -8.96 11.61
C TYR A 207 0.07 -7.74 10.97
N VAL A 208 0.91 -6.81 10.49
CA VAL A 208 0.46 -5.59 9.78
C VAL A 208 1.41 -5.29 8.61
N GLY A 209 0.97 -4.46 7.67
CA GLY A 209 1.89 -3.83 6.72
C GLY A 209 2.92 -2.96 7.46
N ILE A 210 4.17 -2.94 6.97
CA ILE A 210 5.28 -2.16 7.59
C ILE A 210 4.89 -0.68 7.76
N GLY A 211 4.13 -0.10 6.83
CA GLY A 211 3.64 1.27 6.93
C GLY A 211 2.71 1.55 8.13
N HIS A 212 2.28 0.52 8.85
CA HIS A 212 1.49 0.66 10.08
C HIS A 212 2.34 0.54 11.37
N LEU A 213 3.63 0.24 11.25
CA LEU A 213 4.52 0.22 12.41
C LEU A 213 4.60 1.62 13.06
N GLY A 214 5.02 1.65 14.31
CA GLY A 214 5.19 2.87 15.10
C GLY A 214 5.29 2.51 16.58
N ASP A 215 5.39 3.51 17.45
CA ASP A 215 5.72 3.35 18.86
C ASP A 215 4.74 2.47 19.66
N SER A 216 3.48 2.35 19.19
CA SER A 216 2.45 1.56 19.89
C SER A 216 2.54 0.06 19.66
N ILE A 217 3.29 -0.41 18.66
CA ILE A 217 3.51 -1.84 18.37
C ILE A 217 4.94 -2.07 17.92
N LYS A 218 5.49 -3.24 18.23
CA LYS A 218 6.85 -3.61 17.88
C LYS A 218 6.85 -4.65 16.77
N GLY A 219 7.54 -4.36 15.66
CA GLY A 219 7.83 -5.33 14.61
C GLY A 219 8.94 -6.28 15.05
N LEU A 220 8.69 -7.59 14.96
CA LEU A 220 9.69 -8.61 15.24
C LEU A 220 10.61 -8.83 14.05
N HIS A 221 11.89 -9.15 14.32
CA HIS A 221 12.74 -9.71 13.29
C HIS A 221 12.15 -11.04 12.82
N PHE A 222 12.06 -11.22 11.52
CA PHE A 222 11.59 -12.46 10.89
C PHE A 222 12.77 -13.14 10.20
N ASP A 223 13.13 -14.36 10.63
CA ASP A 223 14.35 -15.05 10.19
C ASP A 223 15.62 -14.17 10.31
N GLY A 224 15.71 -13.37 11.38
CA GLY A 224 16.80 -12.45 11.63
C GLY A 224 16.73 -11.11 10.92
N MET A 225 15.78 -10.90 9.99
CA MET A 225 15.62 -9.67 9.22
C MET A 225 14.64 -8.70 9.88
N VAL A 226 15.07 -7.46 10.07
CA VAL A 226 14.24 -6.37 10.59
C VAL A 226 13.18 -5.97 9.54
N PRO A 227 11.90 -5.79 9.91
CA PRO A 227 10.87 -5.34 8.99
C PRO A 227 10.98 -3.82 8.74
N THR A 228 11.93 -3.44 7.87
CA THR A 228 12.13 -2.06 7.41
C THR A 228 11.84 -1.92 5.93
N GLN A 229 11.63 -0.68 5.48
CA GLN A 229 11.46 -0.39 4.04
C GLN A 229 12.69 -0.81 3.24
N ASP A 230 13.89 -0.50 3.73
CA ASP A 230 15.15 -0.82 3.03
C ASP A 230 15.32 -2.33 2.86
N ASN A 231 15.01 -3.11 3.91
CA ASN A 231 15.07 -4.57 3.83
C ASN A 231 13.96 -5.14 2.92
N ALA A 232 12.79 -4.51 2.87
CA ALA A 232 11.73 -4.89 1.94
C ALA A 232 12.09 -4.52 0.49
N ALA A 233 12.70 -3.36 0.26
CA ALA A 233 13.16 -2.90 -1.05
C ALA A 233 14.26 -3.78 -1.65
N SER A 234 15.25 -4.12 -0.82
CA SER A 234 16.38 -4.97 -1.23
C SER A 234 16.01 -6.45 -1.39
N GLY A 235 14.80 -6.87 -0.93
CA GLY A 235 14.39 -8.27 -0.88
C GLY A 235 14.98 -9.07 0.28
N ALA A 236 15.75 -8.44 1.19
CA ALA A 236 16.26 -9.09 2.39
C ALA A 236 15.13 -9.51 3.34
N TYR A 237 14.08 -8.70 3.48
CA TYR A 237 12.86 -9.07 4.17
C TYR A 237 11.92 -9.82 3.22
N SER A 238 11.67 -11.10 3.48
CA SER A 238 11.02 -12.02 2.52
C SER A 238 9.49 -11.86 2.41
N VAL A 239 8.82 -11.33 3.45
CA VAL A 239 7.36 -11.19 3.48
C VAL A 239 6.95 -9.84 2.88
N THR A 240 7.10 -9.71 1.57
CA THR A 240 6.82 -8.47 0.82
C THR A 240 5.71 -8.66 -0.19
N ARG A 241 5.07 -7.56 -0.59
CA ARG A 241 4.01 -7.51 -1.60
C ARG A 241 4.05 -6.19 -2.37
N LYS A 242 3.31 -6.13 -3.48
CA LYS A 242 2.94 -4.87 -4.09
C LYS A 242 1.54 -4.44 -3.63
N LEU A 243 1.33 -3.13 -3.59
CA LEU A 243 0.03 -2.50 -3.38
C LEU A 243 -0.48 -1.99 -4.74
N TYR A 244 -1.75 -2.25 -5.02
CA TYR A 244 -2.36 -1.99 -6.32
C TYR A 244 -3.59 -1.10 -6.18
N MET A 245 -3.73 -0.15 -7.07
CA MET A 245 -5.00 0.49 -7.42
C MET A 245 -5.57 -0.25 -8.62
N ASN A 246 -6.84 -0.62 -8.59
CA ASN A 246 -7.49 -1.32 -9.69
C ASN A 246 -8.70 -0.52 -10.15
N THR A 247 -8.94 -0.49 -11.47
CA THR A 247 -10.10 0.15 -12.09
C THR A 247 -10.82 -0.82 -13.02
N ARG A 248 -12.10 -0.57 -13.29
CA ARG A 248 -12.84 -1.29 -14.31
C ARG A 248 -12.55 -0.66 -15.68
N GLY A 249 -11.76 -1.35 -16.49
CA GLY A 249 -11.21 -0.80 -17.73
C GLY A 249 -10.22 0.34 -17.51
N ALA A 250 -9.93 1.11 -18.55
CA ALA A 250 -9.02 2.24 -18.50
C ALA A 250 -9.61 3.38 -17.63
N PRO A 251 -8.87 3.94 -16.66
CA PRO A 251 -9.36 5.02 -15.81
C PRO A 251 -9.60 6.30 -16.62
N GLN A 252 -10.64 7.05 -16.24
CA GLN A 252 -11.04 8.30 -16.87
C GLN A 252 -11.23 9.41 -15.81
N GLY A 253 -11.26 10.67 -16.25
CA GLY A 253 -11.60 11.83 -15.42
C GLY A 253 -10.82 11.88 -14.10
N LEU A 254 -11.54 12.09 -13.00
CA LEU A 254 -10.96 12.24 -11.66
C LEU A 254 -10.20 10.98 -11.18
N ALA A 255 -10.67 9.77 -11.55
CA ALA A 255 -9.97 8.53 -11.19
C ALA A 255 -8.61 8.43 -11.91
N LYS A 256 -8.54 8.80 -13.20
CA LYS A 256 -7.28 8.85 -13.94
C LYS A 256 -6.32 9.86 -13.32
N ALA A 257 -6.80 11.08 -13.07
CA ALA A 257 -5.99 12.15 -12.48
C ALA A 257 -5.45 11.73 -11.08
N PHE A 258 -6.27 11.08 -10.26
CA PHE A 258 -5.86 10.58 -8.95
C PHE A 258 -4.75 9.52 -9.07
N ILE A 259 -4.89 8.56 -9.97
CA ILE A 259 -3.87 7.54 -10.22
C ILE A 259 -2.57 8.20 -10.72
N ASP A 260 -2.66 9.12 -11.67
CA ASP A 260 -1.49 9.85 -12.18
C ASP A 260 -0.79 10.66 -11.07
N TYR A 261 -1.57 11.26 -10.15
CA TYR A 261 -1.04 11.96 -8.99
C TYR A 261 -0.27 11.04 -8.03
N ILE A 262 -0.77 9.83 -7.77
CA ILE A 262 -0.04 8.86 -6.94
C ILE A 262 1.34 8.51 -7.53
N PHE A 263 1.46 8.45 -8.85
CA PHE A 263 2.73 8.20 -9.54
C PHE A 263 3.61 9.44 -9.73
N SER A 264 3.11 10.63 -9.41
CA SER A 264 3.90 11.86 -9.48
C SER A 264 4.97 11.92 -8.38
N PRO A 265 5.98 12.78 -8.50
CA PRO A 265 6.98 12.97 -7.44
C PRO A 265 6.36 13.25 -6.07
N GLU A 266 5.31 14.08 -6.02
CA GLU A 266 4.59 14.39 -4.78
C GLU A 266 3.82 13.18 -4.23
N GLY A 267 3.15 12.40 -5.07
CA GLY A 267 2.48 11.15 -4.69
C GLY A 267 3.46 10.08 -4.20
N GLN A 268 4.65 10.02 -4.80
CA GLN A 268 5.73 9.15 -4.33
C GLN A 268 6.26 9.58 -2.96
N GLU A 269 6.35 10.89 -2.68
CA GLU A 269 6.70 11.40 -1.35
C GLU A 269 5.64 11.02 -0.30
N ILE A 270 4.35 11.14 -0.62
CA ILE A 270 3.26 10.68 0.24
C ILE A 270 3.41 9.18 0.50
N THR A 271 3.72 8.41 -0.52
CA THR A 271 3.89 6.95 -0.42
C THR A 271 5.06 6.60 0.51
N LYS A 272 6.21 7.26 0.38
CA LYS A 272 7.38 7.10 1.27
C LYS A 272 7.05 7.50 2.70
N ALA A 273 6.44 8.67 2.90
CA ALA A 273 6.04 9.17 4.22
C ALA A 273 5.02 8.26 4.91
N SER A 274 4.23 7.51 4.14
CA SER A 274 3.29 6.50 4.64
C SER A 274 3.94 5.15 4.97
N GLY A 275 5.27 5.03 4.85
CA GLY A 275 5.99 3.80 5.17
C GLY A 275 6.00 2.76 4.05
N TYR A 276 5.94 3.17 2.79
CA TYR A 276 5.99 2.29 1.62
C TYR A 276 7.10 2.70 0.65
N ILE A 277 7.46 1.78 -0.24
CA ILE A 277 8.45 2.02 -1.29
C ILE A 277 7.68 2.30 -2.57
N PRO A 278 7.72 3.53 -3.12
CA PRO A 278 7.02 3.84 -4.35
C PRO A 278 7.58 3.05 -5.53
N LEU A 279 6.72 2.77 -6.48
CA LEU A 279 7.06 2.20 -7.79
C LEU A 279 6.82 3.26 -8.86
N ASP A 280 7.67 3.27 -9.86
CA ASP A 280 7.43 4.00 -11.09
C ASP A 280 6.32 3.33 -11.91
N ARG A 281 5.69 4.11 -12.79
CA ARG A 281 4.60 3.64 -13.66
C ARG A 281 5.13 2.83 -14.84
#